data_9c14a962dd784b8747ece83f536c96c2
#
_entry.id   9c14a962dd784b8747ece83f536c96c2
#
_cell.length_a   1.000
_cell.length_b   1.000
_cell.length_c   1.000
_cell.angle_alpha   90.00
_cell.angle_beta   90.00
_cell.angle_gamma   90.00
#
_symmetry.space_group_name_H-M   'P 1'
#
loop_
_entity.id
_entity.type
_entity.pdbx_description
1 polymer ?
#
loop_
_entity_poly.entity_id
_entity_poly.type
_entity_poly.pdbx_seq_one_letter_code
_entity_poly.pdbx_strand_id
1 'polypeptide(L)'
;MAKIQTRNKQNPKLQQSELKDGRASLYLEYYLGRTETPVLDDEGNQVYYTTGAMAGKTKYKVKHDRRKENLNLYIWIHPRNLQERTQNKNTLALAEKIRFEREQAFLEDRAGYRLKKDRQTNFLAYFKEKCESERFTYYVRKSVVQTYNRFIRFLKETPRYSKYDKFLHMETVTPELVMKFADFLRANGKGEGPNKMYHYFKRIVLDAIEDGLMRVNPCKGISVKHDRNQVKKEVLTLDEVRTLVNTHYEGEHKEVQRAFIFTLFTSIRWCDVKLLTYGNVDATTRTLRFNQKKVESRSAHSAVSFPLNDDLLSLIGKPSEPYDPNEPIFKLPNYSTCNKHLKRWIKEAGITKWISWHCGRHSFAVNMLDNGVNIKTVSELMGHCGISTTEKYLHVFDRQKMDAVNSLGSIGYAMP
;
A
#
# COMPACT_ATOMS: atom_id res chain seq x y z
N MET A 1 -29.43 -50.66 -11.08
CA MET A 1 -28.08 -50.31 -11.54
C MET A 1 -28.16 -48.98 -12.32
N ALA A 2 -27.59 -47.91 -11.79
CA ALA A 2 -27.57 -46.63 -12.48
C ALA A 2 -26.65 -46.72 -13.69
N LYS A 3 -27.19 -46.53 -14.89
CA LYS A 3 -26.39 -46.46 -16.14
C LYS A 3 -25.59 -45.17 -16.11
N ILE A 4 -24.26 -45.28 -16.03
CA ILE A 4 -23.32 -44.16 -16.23
C ILE A 4 -23.45 -43.73 -17.68
N GLN A 5 -24.13 -42.62 -17.96
CA GLN A 5 -24.17 -42.01 -19.27
C GLN A 5 -22.83 -41.32 -19.54
N THR A 6 -21.94 -42.02 -20.26
CA THR A 6 -20.68 -41.48 -20.75
C THR A 6 -20.92 -40.60 -21.99
N ARG A 7 -21.45 -39.41 -21.81
CA ARG A 7 -21.26 -38.26 -22.72
C ARG A 7 -20.61 -37.14 -21.94
N ASN A 8 -19.32 -37.27 -21.70
CA ASN A 8 -18.50 -36.16 -21.24
C ASN A 8 -18.49 -35.07 -22.33
N LYS A 9 -19.39 -34.12 -22.26
CA LYS A 9 -19.26 -32.87 -23.03
C LYS A 9 -18.08 -32.12 -22.42
N GLN A 10 -16.96 -32.08 -23.17
CA GLN A 10 -15.77 -31.32 -22.82
C GLN A 10 -16.16 -29.86 -22.48
N ASN A 11 -15.74 -29.37 -21.34
CA ASN A 11 -15.93 -27.99 -20.93
C ASN A 11 -14.75 -27.56 -20.04
N PRO A 12 -13.84 -26.70 -20.51
CA PRO A 12 -13.95 -25.88 -21.72
C PRO A 12 -13.65 -26.64 -23.02
N LYS A 13 -14.13 -26.10 -24.14
CA LYS A 13 -13.80 -26.54 -25.48
C LYS A 13 -12.64 -25.74 -26.05
N LEU A 14 -11.66 -26.41 -26.67
CA LEU A 14 -10.64 -25.74 -27.48
C LEU A 14 -11.27 -25.30 -28.79
N GLN A 15 -11.11 -24.04 -29.15
CA GLN A 15 -11.64 -23.38 -30.33
C GLN A 15 -10.55 -22.55 -31.01
N GLN A 16 -10.76 -22.22 -32.27
CA GLN A 16 -9.86 -21.34 -33.01
C GLN A 16 -10.63 -20.17 -33.65
N SER A 17 -9.93 -19.06 -33.83
CA SER A 17 -10.44 -17.89 -34.54
C SER A 17 -9.41 -17.46 -35.58
N GLU A 18 -9.84 -17.36 -36.84
CA GLU A 18 -8.98 -17.00 -37.97
C GLU A 18 -8.53 -15.54 -37.85
N LEU A 19 -7.29 -15.32 -38.26
CA LEU A 19 -6.65 -14.01 -38.32
C LEU A 19 -6.37 -13.65 -39.79
N LYS A 20 -6.26 -12.36 -40.08
CA LYS A 20 -6.02 -11.84 -41.43
C LYS A 20 -4.66 -12.23 -42.01
N ASP A 21 -3.74 -12.72 -41.20
CA ASP A 21 -2.38 -13.10 -41.61
C ASP A 21 -2.22 -14.58 -41.96
N GLY A 22 -3.33 -15.33 -42.11
CA GLY A 22 -3.33 -16.75 -42.46
C GLY A 22 -3.07 -17.70 -41.29
N ARG A 23 -3.05 -17.17 -40.07
CA ARG A 23 -2.98 -17.94 -38.81
C ARG A 23 -4.34 -18.00 -38.15
N ALA A 24 -4.50 -18.90 -37.18
CA ALA A 24 -5.62 -18.92 -36.27
C ALA A 24 -5.13 -18.82 -34.83
N SER A 25 -5.80 -18.00 -34.04
CA SER A 25 -5.60 -17.88 -32.58
C SER A 25 -6.42 -18.96 -31.87
N LEU A 26 -5.82 -19.64 -30.90
CA LEU A 26 -6.46 -20.66 -30.08
C LEU A 26 -7.02 -20.06 -28.78
N TYR A 27 -8.25 -20.46 -28.44
CA TYR A 27 -8.90 -20.03 -27.19
C TYR A 27 -9.73 -21.16 -26.59
N LEU A 28 -10.00 -21.08 -25.29
CA LEU A 28 -10.92 -21.97 -24.58
C LEU A 28 -12.28 -21.28 -24.45
N GLU A 29 -13.34 -22.01 -24.79
CA GLU A 29 -14.71 -21.57 -24.59
C GLU A 29 -15.38 -22.38 -23.50
N TYR A 30 -15.72 -21.68 -22.39
CA TYR A 30 -16.45 -22.24 -21.26
C TYR A 30 -17.95 -22.05 -21.46
N TYR A 31 -18.71 -23.11 -21.26
CA TYR A 31 -20.15 -23.04 -21.14
C TYR A 31 -20.53 -22.96 -19.65
N LEU A 32 -21.07 -21.84 -19.23
CA LEU A 32 -21.40 -21.56 -17.83
C LEU A 32 -22.85 -21.86 -17.47
N GLY A 33 -23.69 -22.09 -18.47
CA GLY A 33 -25.11 -22.38 -18.31
C GLY A 33 -25.98 -21.69 -19.35
N ARG A 34 -27.28 -21.68 -19.10
CA ARG A 34 -28.26 -20.97 -19.91
C ARG A 34 -29.27 -20.28 -19.01
N THR A 35 -29.69 -19.11 -19.41
CA THR A 35 -30.79 -18.36 -18.79
C THR A 35 -31.99 -18.43 -19.73
N GLU A 36 -33.13 -18.81 -19.19
CA GLU A 36 -34.40 -18.91 -19.92
C GLU A 36 -35.32 -17.79 -19.44
N THR A 37 -35.69 -16.88 -20.34
CA THR A 37 -36.66 -15.81 -20.05
C THR A 37 -37.93 -16.08 -20.83
N PRO A 38 -39.13 -16.01 -20.19
CA PRO A 38 -40.38 -16.16 -20.93
C PRO A 38 -40.47 -15.08 -22.02
N VAL A 39 -40.96 -15.45 -23.19
CA VAL A 39 -41.27 -14.48 -24.24
C VAL A 39 -42.62 -13.89 -23.91
N LEU A 40 -42.68 -12.55 -23.84
CA LEU A 40 -43.90 -11.79 -23.62
C LEU A 40 -44.36 -11.20 -24.95
N ASP A 41 -45.69 -11.05 -25.14
CA ASP A 41 -46.30 -10.31 -26.21
C ASP A 41 -46.24 -8.79 -25.95
N ASP A 42 -46.76 -7.97 -26.87
CA ASP A 42 -46.80 -6.52 -26.76
C ASP A 42 -47.67 -6.01 -25.59
N GLU A 43 -48.54 -6.88 -25.05
CA GLU A 43 -49.41 -6.60 -23.91
C GLU A 43 -48.84 -7.11 -22.58
N GLY A 44 -47.65 -7.76 -22.59
CA GLY A 44 -46.95 -8.26 -21.41
C GLY A 44 -47.38 -9.66 -20.96
N ASN A 45 -48.18 -10.40 -21.75
CA ASN A 45 -48.61 -11.77 -21.44
C ASN A 45 -47.57 -12.78 -21.95
N GLN A 46 -47.51 -13.96 -21.31
CA GLN A 46 -46.62 -15.06 -21.73
C GLN A 46 -47.09 -15.66 -23.06
N VAL A 47 -46.18 -15.81 -24.00
CA VAL A 47 -46.43 -16.48 -25.28
C VAL A 47 -46.22 -17.98 -25.16
N TYR A 48 -47.17 -18.77 -25.71
CA TYR A 48 -47.15 -20.22 -25.72
C TYR A 48 -46.88 -20.78 -27.14
N TYR A 49 -46.34 -22.01 -27.23
CA TYR A 49 -46.27 -22.71 -28.49
C TYR A 49 -47.66 -23.16 -28.93
N THR A 50 -47.99 -22.84 -30.18
CA THR A 50 -49.35 -23.15 -30.74
C THR A 50 -49.39 -24.47 -31.50
N THR A 51 -48.22 -25.03 -31.91
CA THR A 51 -48.13 -26.23 -32.75
C THR A 51 -46.98 -27.14 -32.31
N GLY A 52 -47.08 -28.45 -32.69
CA GLY A 52 -46.06 -29.46 -32.48
C GLY A 52 -46.03 -30.03 -31.07
N ALA A 53 -45.00 -30.83 -30.73
CA ALA A 53 -44.83 -31.52 -29.45
C ALA A 53 -44.68 -30.61 -28.22
N MET A 54 -44.59 -29.32 -28.44
CA MET A 54 -44.45 -28.29 -27.40
C MET A 54 -45.71 -27.42 -27.24
N ALA A 55 -46.80 -27.74 -28.00
CA ALA A 55 -48.05 -26.99 -27.90
C ALA A 55 -48.52 -26.85 -26.46
N GLY A 56 -48.95 -25.65 -26.07
CA GLY A 56 -49.40 -25.33 -24.70
C GLY A 56 -48.28 -25.06 -23.67
N LYS A 57 -46.99 -25.20 -24.04
CA LYS A 57 -45.86 -24.84 -23.17
C LYS A 57 -45.41 -23.40 -23.42
N THR A 58 -44.99 -22.70 -22.36
CA THR A 58 -44.47 -21.37 -22.43
C THR A 58 -43.26 -21.29 -23.36
N LYS A 59 -43.24 -20.31 -24.24
CA LYS A 59 -42.10 -20.03 -25.13
C LYS A 59 -41.03 -19.27 -24.38
N TYR A 60 -39.79 -19.79 -24.38
CA TYR A 60 -38.65 -19.13 -23.69
C TYR A 60 -37.63 -18.65 -24.70
N LYS A 61 -37.09 -17.46 -24.44
CA LYS A 61 -35.86 -16.98 -25.09
C LYS A 61 -34.69 -17.54 -24.28
N VAL A 62 -33.88 -18.36 -24.90
CA VAL A 62 -32.72 -19.00 -24.26
C VAL A 62 -31.46 -18.20 -24.60
N LYS A 63 -30.78 -17.70 -23.55
CA LYS A 63 -29.46 -17.08 -23.68
C LYS A 63 -28.44 -18.03 -23.06
N HIS A 64 -27.41 -18.39 -23.85
CA HIS A 64 -26.31 -19.23 -23.38
C HIS A 64 -25.21 -18.34 -22.81
N ASP A 65 -24.83 -18.57 -21.55
CA ASP A 65 -23.70 -17.89 -20.92
C ASP A 65 -22.41 -18.62 -21.29
N ARG A 66 -21.53 -17.90 -21.99
CA ARG A 66 -20.23 -18.41 -22.44
C ARG A 66 -19.14 -17.42 -22.06
N ARG A 67 -17.97 -17.97 -21.69
CA ARG A 67 -16.75 -17.22 -21.40
C ARG A 67 -15.64 -17.71 -22.32
N LYS A 68 -14.86 -16.78 -22.87
CA LYS A 68 -13.67 -17.08 -23.70
C LYS A 68 -12.40 -16.75 -22.91
N GLU A 69 -11.41 -17.64 -22.99
CA GLU A 69 -10.06 -17.47 -22.46
C GLU A 69 -9.07 -17.63 -23.63
N ASN A 70 -8.38 -16.55 -24.01
CA ASN A 70 -7.38 -16.60 -25.09
C ASN A 70 -6.09 -17.24 -24.55
N LEU A 71 -5.54 -18.22 -25.31
CA LEU A 71 -4.32 -18.94 -24.94
C LEU A 71 -3.05 -18.23 -25.42
N ASN A 72 -3.17 -17.22 -26.29
CA ASN A 72 -2.04 -16.58 -26.97
C ASN A 72 -1.17 -17.61 -27.76
N LEU A 73 -1.80 -18.68 -28.25
CA LEU A 73 -1.21 -19.69 -29.07
C LEU A 73 -1.79 -19.59 -30.50
N TYR A 74 -0.93 -19.77 -31.50
CA TYR A 74 -1.29 -19.56 -32.91
C TYR A 74 -0.89 -20.75 -33.72
N ILE A 75 -1.73 -21.11 -34.70
CA ILE A 75 -1.48 -22.17 -35.70
C ILE A 75 -1.64 -21.63 -37.11
N TRP A 76 -0.93 -22.19 -38.07
CA TRP A 76 -1.13 -21.91 -39.48
C TRP A 76 -2.39 -22.63 -40.00
N ILE A 77 -3.30 -21.93 -40.65
CA ILE A 77 -4.53 -22.50 -41.21
C ILE A 77 -4.17 -23.43 -42.39
N HIS A 78 -3.25 -22.97 -43.26
CA HIS A 78 -2.73 -23.71 -44.40
C HIS A 78 -1.20 -23.82 -44.29
N PRO A 79 -0.67 -24.81 -43.53
CA PRO A 79 0.76 -24.98 -43.39
C PRO A 79 1.41 -25.41 -44.71
N ARG A 80 2.44 -24.67 -45.16
CA ARG A 80 3.08 -24.80 -46.48
C ARG A 80 4.25 -25.78 -46.48
N ASN A 81 4.87 -26.00 -45.33
CA ASN A 81 6.07 -26.83 -45.19
C ASN A 81 5.98 -27.77 -43.98
N LEU A 82 6.95 -28.69 -43.85
CA LEU A 82 7.01 -29.66 -42.77
C LEU A 82 7.22 -28.99 -41.40
N GLN A 83 7.97 -27.88 -41.38
CA GLN A 83 8.24 -27.13 -40.15
C GLN A 83 6.96 -26.52 -39.59
N GLU A 84 6.14 -25.86 -40.39
CA GLU A 84 4.85 -25.29 -39.99
C GLU A 84 3.88 -26.38 -39.52
N ARG A 85 3.86 -27.54 -40.18
CA ARG A 85 3.05 -28.70 -39.75
C ARG A 85 3.47 -29.22 -38.39
N THR A 86 4.80 -29.31 -38.15
CA THR A 86 5.36 -29.76 -36.87
C THR A 86 5.06 -28.75 -35.78
N GLN A 87 5.19 -27.44 -36.05
CA GLN A 87 4.84 -26.37 -35.14
C GLN A 87 3.35 -26.41 -34.77
N ASN A 88 2.45 -26.56 -35.74
CA ASN A 88 1.02 -26.72 -35.49
C ASN A 88 0.73 -27.90 -34.56
N LYS A 89 1.34 -29.06 -34.82
CA LYS A 89 1.19 -30.26 -33.99
C LYS A 89 1.61 -30.00 -32.54
N ASN A 90 2.76 -29.39 -32.35
CA ASN A 90 3.28 -29.08 -31.00
C ASN A 90 2.41 -28.04 -30.27
N THR A 91 1.97 -27.00 -30.97
CA THR A 91 1.10 -25.97 -30.46
C THR A 91 -0.27 -26.51 -30.05
N LEU A 92 -0.87 -27.38 -30.88
CA LEU A 92 -2.13 -28.04 -30.57
C LEU A 92 -2.00 -28.98 -29.35
N ALA A 93 -0.91 -29.75 -29.28
CA ALA A 93 -0.64 -30.62 -28.12
C ALA A 93 -0.51 -29.81 -26.83
N LEU A 94 0.17 -28.65 -26.86
CA LEU A 94 0.26 -27.72 -25.74
C LEU A 94 -1.12 -27.14 -25.37
N ALA A 95 -1.90 -26.71 -26.36
CA ALA A 95 -3.24 -26.18 -26.16
C ALA A 95 -4.19 -27.20 -25.50
N GLU A 96 -4.12 -28.48 -25.97
CA GLU A 96 -4.90 -29.57 -25.37
C GLU A 96 -4.47 -29.86 -23.92
N LYS A 97 -3.17 -29.80 -23.61
CA LYS A 97 -2.69 -29.95 -22.24
C LYS A 97 -3.24 -28.85 -21.34
N ILE A 98 -3.17 -27.59 -21.77
CA ILE A 98 -3.73 -26.45 -21.04
C ILE A 98 -5.26 -26.63 -20.91
N ARG A 99 -5.98 -27.05 -21.96
CA ARG A 99 -7.41 -27.33 -21.90
C ARG A 99 -7.74 -28.35 -20.81
N PHE A 100 -6.99 -29.45 -20.76
CA PHE A 100 -7.19 -30.52 -19.79
C PHE A 100 -6.98 -30.00 -18.34
N GLU A 101 -5.91 -29.23 -18.09
CA GLU A 101 -5.66 -28.60 -16.80
C GLU A 101 -6.80 -27.66 -16.39
N ARG A 102 -7.32 -26.87 -17.35
CA ARG A 102 -8.46 -25.97 -17.12
C ARG A 102 -9.78 -26.72 -16.91
N GLU A 103 -9.99 -27.85 -17.60
CA GLU A 103 -11.15 -28.72 -17.41
C GLU A 103 -11.17 -29.29 -16.00
N GLN A 104 -10.04 -29.79 -15.50
CA GLN A 104 -9.92 -30.30 -14.14
C GLN A 104 -10.25 -29.18 -13.12
N ALA A 105 -9.63 -28.00 -13.25
CA ALA A 105 -9.90 -26.87 -12.38
C ALA A 105 -11.38 -26.42 -12.42
N PHE A 106 -12.00 -26.44 -13.60
CA PHE A 106 -13.41 -26.07 -13.78
C PHE A 106 -14.38 -27.11 -13.19
N LEU A 107 -14.07 -28.40 -13.33
CA LEU A 107 -14.87 -29.49 -12.74
C LEU A 107 -14.75 -29.48 -11.20
N GLU A 108 -13.57 -29.26 -10.67
CA GLU A 108 -13.33 -29.13 -9.23
C GLU A 108 -14.12 -27.95 -8.65
N ASP A 109 -14.16 -26.82 -9.35
CA ASP A 109 -14.90 -25.62 -8.94
C ASP A 109 -16.43 -25.84 -8.99
N ARG A 110 -16.92 -26.48 -10.07
CA ARG A 110 -18.35 -26.75 -10.28
C ARG A 110 -18.92 -27.82 -9.35
N ALA A 111 -18.13 -28.83 -9.02
CA ALA A 111 -18.56 -29.95 -8.18
C ALA A 111 -18.34 -29.69 -6.68
N GLY A 112 -17.72 -28.58 -6.30
CA GLY A 112 -17.35 -28.31 -4.90
C GLY A 112 -16.29 -29.30 -4.38
N TYR A 113 -15.66 -30.08 -5.27
CA TYR A 113 -14.59 -31.00 -4.93
C TYR A 113 -13.29 -30.19 -4.76
N ARG A 114 -12.96 -29.90 -3.50
CA ARG A 114 -11.61 -29.48 -3.14
C ARG A 114 -10.80 -30.70 -2.73
N LEU A 115 -9.59 -30.81 -3.25
CA LEU A 115 -8.65 -31.78 -2.74
C LEU A 115 -8.60 -31.64 -1.21
N LYS A 116 -8.65 -32.77 -0.49
CA LYS A 116 -8.65 -32.84 1.00
C LYS A 116 -7.57 -31.95 1.65
N LYS A 117 -6.49 -31.67 0.92
CA LYS A 117 -5.36 -30.85 1.35
C LYS A 117 -5.74 -29.36 1.54
N ASP A 118 -6.64 -28.81 0.72
CA ASP A 118 -7.01 -27.38 0.78
C ASP A 118 -8.00 -27.09 1.91
N ARG A 119 -8.82 -28.08 2.28
CA ARG A 119 -9.78 -27.95 3.40
C ARG A 119 -9.11 -27.91 4.78
N GLN A 120 -7.83 -28.27 4.90
CA GLN A 120 -7.11 -28.33 6.18
C GLN A 120 -6.21 -27.11 6.42
N THR A 121 -6.08 -26.20 5.46
CA THR A 121 -5.16 -25.06 5.61
C THR A 121 -5.75 -24.01 6.55
N ASN A 122 -5.06 -23.80 7.67
CA ASN A 122 -5.42 -22.81 8.67
C ASN A 122 -4.87 -21.44 8.29
N PHE A 123 -5.75 -20.48 8.00
CA PHE A 123 -5.36 -19.10 7.68
C PHE A 123 -4.53 -18.44 8.78
N LEU A 124 -4.79 -18.75 10.06
CA LEU A 124 -4.03 -18.19 11.17
C LEU A 124 -2.60 -18.72 11.21
N ALA A 125 -2.41 -20.02 10.95
CA ALA A 125 -1.09 -20.62 10.85
C ALA A 125 -0.31 -20.06 9.66
N TYR A 126 -0.96 -19.95 8.51
CA TYR A 126 -0.39 -19.30 7.31
C TYR A 126 -0.01 -17.84 7.57
N PHE A 127 -0.90 -17.05 8.18
CA PHE A 127 -0.61 -15.66 8.52
C PHE A 127 0.60 -15.56 9.47
N LYS A 128 0.66 -16.42 10.49
CA LYS A 128 1.77 -16.45 11.43
C LYS A 128 3.09 -16.80 10.74
N GLU A 129 3.11 -17.78 9.84
CA GLU A 129 4.27 -18.12 9.01
C GLU A 129 4.75 -16.92 8.17
N LYS A 130 3.82 -16.22 7.51
CA LYS A 130 4.18 -15.01 6.74
C LYS A 130 4.70 -13.87 7.62
N CYS A 131 4.35 -13.81 8.92
CA CYS A 131 4.96 -12.85 9.85
C CYS A 131 6.48 -13.06 10.00
N GLU A 132 6.97 -14.28 9.83
CA GLU A 132 8.39 -14.65 9.99
C GLU A 132 9.17 -14.58 8.67
N SER A 133 8.48 -14.31 7.54
CA SER A 133 9.07 -14.29 6.22
C SER A 133 10.21 -13.25 6.11
N GLU A 134 11.33 -13.67 5.50
CA GLU A 134 12.48 -12.80 5.19
C GLU A 134 12.18 -11.68 4.21
N ARG A 135 11.07 -11.79 3.46
CA ARG A 135 10.55 -10.76 2.53
C ARG A 135 10.29 -9.42 3.23
N PHE A 136 10.03 -9.44 4.53
CA PHE A 136 9.75 -8.24 5.30
C PHE A 136 11.00 -7.74 6.04
N THR A 137 11.29 -6.45 5.91
CA THR A 137 12.28 -5.79 6.76
C THR A 137 11.85 -5.89 8.23
N TYR A 138 12.79 -5.80 9.16
CA TYR A 138 12.53 -5.86 10.61
C TYR A 138 11.32 -5.00 11.06
N TYR A 139 11.25 -3.74 10.62
CA TYR A 139 10.17 -2.81 10.99
C TYR A 139 8.82 -3.18 10.39
N VAL A 140 8.81 -3.70 9.16
CA VAL A 140 7.59 -4.17 8.49
C VAL A 140 7.10 -5.44 9.19
N ARG A 141 7.99 -6.38 9.49
CA ARG A 141 7.69 -7.62 10.23
C ARG A 141 6.99 -7.31 11.55
N LYS A 142 7.51 -6.37 12.34
CA LYS A 142 6.86 -5.93 13.59
C LYS A 142 5.42 -5.44 13.37
N SER A 143 5.20 -4.69 12.30
CA SER A 143 3.85 -4.18 11.94
C SER A 143 2.91 -5.30 11.47
N VAL A 144 3.43 -6.30 10.75
CA VAL A 144 2.66 -7.47 10.31
C VAL A 144 2.27 -8.33 11.52
N VAL A 145 3.19 -8.56 12.47
CA VAL A 145 2.91 -9.26 13.73
C VAL A 145 1.84 -8.51 14.55
N GLN A 146 1.93 -7.19 14.65
CA GLN A 146 0.89 -6.40 15.30
C GLN A 146 -0.47 -6.56 14.62
N THR A 147 -0.50 -6.64 13.29
CA THR A 147 -1.72 -6.87 12.52
C THR A 147 -2.29 -8.27 12.80
N TYR A 148 -1.46 -9.30 12.85
CA TYR A 148 -1.86 -10.65 13.23
C TYR A 148 -2.50 -10.67 14.65
N ASN A 149 -1.83 -10.09 15.63
CA ASN A 149 -2.35 -10.01 17.01
C ASN A 149 -3.67 -9.25 17.08
N ARG A 150 -3.82 -8.19 16.29
CA ARG A 150 -5.07 -7.42 16.20
C ARG A 150 -6.19 -8.24 15.55
N PHE A 151 -5.87 -9.07 14.56
CA PHE A 151 -6.83 -9.97 13.93
C PHE A 151 -7.28 -11.09 14.88
N ILE A 152 -6.35 -11.71 15.62
CA ILE A 152 -6.70 -12.69 16.68
C ILE A 152 -7.61 -12.05 17.73
N ARG A 153 -7.29 -10.83 18.17
CA ARG A 153 -8.11 -10.09 19.12
C ARG A 153 -9.53 -9.85 18.57
N PHE A 154 -9.66 -9.44 17.32
CA PHE A 154 -10.94 -9.28 16.64
C PHE A 154 -11.76 -10.58 16.67
N LEU A 155 -11.15 -11.71 16.32
CA LEU A 155 -11.86 -13.00 16.35
C LEU A 155 -12.37 -13.32 17.75
N LYS A 156 -11.53 -13.14 18.79
CA LYS A 156 -11.89 -13.42 20.19
C LYS A 156 -13.01 -12.51 20.72
N GLU A 157 -12.94 -11.23 20.43
CA GLU A 157 -13.89 -10.22 20.96
C GLU A 157 -15.21 -10.19 20.16
N THR A 158 -15.28 -10.83 18.98
CA THR A 158 -16.49 -10.86 18.17
C THR A 158 -17.22 -12.20 18.37
N PRO A 159 -18.39 -12.27 19.05
CA PRO A 159 -19.05 -13.52 19.43
C PRO A 159 -19.26 -14.49 18.27
N ARG A 160 -19.63 -13.97 17.09
CA ARG A 160 -19.85 -14.77 15.86
C ARG A 160 -18.59 -15.48 15.37
N TYR A 161 -17.41 -14.92 15.64
CA TYR A 161 -16.12 -15.41 15.13
C TYR A 161 -15.21 -16.03 16.21
N SER A 162 -15.60 -16.00 17.49
CA SER A 162 -14.78 -16.45 18.61
C SER A 162 -14.36 -17.93 18.51
N LYS A 163 -15.18 -18.77 17.89
CA LYS A 163 -14.85 -20.18 17.61
C LYS A 163 -13.71 -20.40 16.64
N TYR A 164 -13.28 -19.35 15.93
CA TYR A 164 -12.21 -19.41 14.92
C TYR A 164 -10.87 -18.86 15.42
N ASP A 165 -10.74 -18.54 16.70
CA ASP A 165 -9.53 -17.92 17.28
C ASP A 165 -8.28 -18.80 17.25
N LYS A 166 -8.46 -20.14 17.12
CA LYS A 166 -7.37 -21.11 17.00
C LYS A 166 -7.23 -21.71 15.61
N PHE A 167 -8.33 -21.80 14.89
CA PHE A 167 -8.37 -22.40 13.56
C PHE A 167 -9.40 -21.68 12.69
N LEU A 168 -8.93 -21.08 11.61
CA LEU A 168 -9.75 -20.40 10.61
C LEU A 168 -9.46 -20.99 9.23
N HIS A 169 -10.46 -21.65 8.62
CA HIS A 169 -10.31 -22.13 7.25
C HIS A 169 -10.14 -20.96 6.28
N MET A 170 -9.36 -21.13 5.20
CA MET A 170 -9.18 -20.13 4.15
C MET A 170 -10.52 -19.63 3.57
N GLU A 171 -11.48 -20.53 3.41
CA GLU A 171 -12.82 -20.22 2.89
C GLU A 171 -13.68 -19.38 3.84
N THR A 172 -13.38 -19.43 5.13
CA THR A 172 -14.12 -18.68 6.16
C THR A 172 -13.69 -17.20 6.16
N VAL A 173 -12.58 -16.86 5.51
CA VAL A 173 -12.15 -15.47 5.30
C VAL A 173 -13.03 -14.87 4.19
N THR A 174 -14.28 -14.60 4.51
CA THR A 174 -15.29 -14.05 3.58
C THR A 174 -15.23 -12.52 3.53
N PRO A 175 -15.82 -11.88 2.49
CA PRO A 175 -15.95 -10.41 2.45
C PRO A 175 -16.64 -9.84 3.69
N GLU A 176 -17.61 -10.54 4.25
CA GLU A 176 -18.33 -10.13 5.47
C GLU A 176 -17.36 -10.10 6.68
N LEU A 177 -16.56 -11.16 6.88
CA LEU A 177 -15.57 -11.21 7.95
C LEU A 177 -14.53 -10.09 7.78
N VAL A 178 -14.06 -9.87 6.57
CA VAL A 178 -13.09 -8.79 6.26
C VAL A 178 -13.67 -7.41 6.54
N MET A 179 -14.93 -7.18 6.18
CA MET A 179 -15.63 -5.91 6.46
C MET A 179 -15.75 -5.67 7.97
N LYS A 180 -16.17 -6.70 8.73
CA LYS A 180 -16.24 -6.60 10.21
C LYS A 180 -14.88 -6.36 10.85
N PHE A 181 -13.82 -6.98 10.32
CA PHE A 181 -12.46 -6.70 10.77
C PHE A 181 -12.03 -5.25 10.45
N ALA A 182 -12.38 -4.74 9.27
CA ALA A 182 -12.13 -3.35 8.90
C ALA A 182 -12.84 -2.36 9.85
N ASP A 183 -14.09 -2.66 10.23
CA ASP A 183 -14.85 -1.86 11.19
C ASP A 183 -14.23 -1.94 12.59
N PHE A 184 -13.80 -3.13 13.01
CA PHE A 184 -13.08 -3.32 14.28
C PHE A 184 -11.78 -2.51 14.33
N LEU A 185 -11.02 -2.47 13.24
CA LEU A 185 -9.81 -1.66 13.14
C LEU A 185 -10.11 -0.17 13.29
N ARG A 186 -11.19 0.33 12.67
CA ARG A 186 -11.63 1.73 12.78
C ARG A 186 -12.04 2.08 14.21
N ALA A 187 -12.83 1.22 14.84
CA ALA A 187 -13.32 1.44 16.20
C ALA A 187 -12.20 1.41 17.25
N ASN A 188 -11.16 0.60 17.05
CA ASN A 188 -10.09 0.34 18.02
C ASN A 188 -8.74 0.99 17.66
N GLY A 189 -8.72 1.93 16.71
CA GLY A 189 -7.49 2.58 16.28
C GLY A 189 -7.69 4.05 15.96
N LYS A 190 -6.59 4.82 16.01
CA LYS A 190 -6.58 6.25 15.68
C LYS A 190 -5.57 6.53 14.56
N GLY A 191 -5.82 7.56 13.77
CA GLY A 191 -4.92 8.01 12.70
C GLY A 191 -4.70 6.96 11.61
N GLU A 192 -3.48 6.83 11.11
CA GLU A 192 -3.11 5.92 10.01
C GLU A 192 -2.99 4.44 10.41
N GLY A 193 -3.01 4.14 11.71
CA GLY A 193 -2.81 2.78 12.22
C GLY A 193 -3.78 1.76 11.63
N PRO A 194 -5.11 1.98 11.66
CA PRO A 194 -6.12 1.11 11.07
C PRO A 194 -5.90 0.83 9.59
N ASN A 195 -5.63 1.86 8.80
CA ASN A 195 -5.37 1.75 7.37
C ASN A 195 -4.13 0.89 7.10
N LYS A 196 -3.04 1.14 7.84
CA LYS A 196 -1.79 0.40 7.71
C LYS A 196 -1.96 -1.08 8.07
N MET A 197 -2.67 -1.38 9.17
CA MET A 197 -2.97 -2.77 9.57
C MET A 197 -3.82 -3.47 8.52
N TYR A 198 -4.86 -2.81 8.00
CA TYR A 198 -5.68 -3.35 6.94
C TYR A 198 -4.88 -3.63 5.66
N HIS A 199 -3.94 -2.75 5.31
CA HIS A 199 -3.06 -2.95 4.16
C HIS A 199 -2.20 -4.22 4.32
N TYR A 200 -1.61 -4.46 5.50
CA TYR A 200 -0.85 -5.68 5.76
C TYR A 200 -1.73 -6.92 5.75
N PHE A 201 -2.91 -6.87 6.35
CA PHE A 201 -3.88 -7.97 6.27
C PHE A 201 -4.23 -8.31 4.81
N LYS A 202 -4.58 -7.30 4.02
CA LYS A 202 -4.87 -7.46 2.58
C LYS A 202 -3.68 -8.07 1.84
N ARG A 203 -2.44 -7.70 2.18
CA ARG A 203 -1.24 -8.27 1.58
C ARG A 203 -1.13 -9.77 1.86
N ILE A 204 -1.37 -10.21 3.09
CA ILE A 204 -1.36 -11.63 3.44
C ILE A 204 -2.46 -12.41 2.69
N VAL A 205 -3.64 -11.82 2.53
CA VAL A 205 -4.72 -12.43 1.73
C VAL A 205 -4.32 -12.56 0.26
N LEU A 206 -3.65 -11.54 -0.31
CA LEU A 206 -3.15 -11.60 -1.69
C LEU A 206 -2.05 -12.67 -1.83
N ASP A 207 -1.14 -12.77 -0.87
CA ASP A 207 -0.13 -13.83 -0.85
C ASP A 207 -0.79 -15.23 -0.81
N ALA A 208 -1.88 -15.41 -0.05
CA ALA A 208 -2.65 -16.66 -0.01
C ALA A 208 -3.34 -16.99 -1.35
N ILE A 209 -3.71 -15.97 -2.14
CA ILE A 209 -4.25 -16.17 -3.49
C ILE A 209 -3.12 -16.53 -4.46
N GLU A 210 -1.97 -15.84 -4.38
CA GLU A 210 -0.76 -16.13 -5.19
C GLU A 210 -0.26 -17.56 -4.93
N ASP A 211 -0.32 -18.03 -3.67
CA ASP A 211 0.05 -19.40 -3.26
C ASP A 211 -1.04 -20.46 -3.59
N GLY A 212 -2.15 -20.06 -4.25
CA GLY A 212 -3.24 -20.96 -4.65
C GLY A 212 -4.14 -21.45 -3.52
N LEU A 213 -3.98 -20.93 -2.30
CA LEU A 213 -4.77 -21.33 -1.10
C LEU A 213 -6.13 -20.63 -1.03
N MET A 214 -6.29 -19.51 -1.74
CA MET A 214 -7.56 -18.77 -1.87
C MET A 214 -7.84 -18.46 -3.34
N ARG A 215 -9.11 -18.67 -3.77
CA ARG A 215 -9.50 -18.43 -5.18
C ARG A 215 -10.01 -17.02 -5.43
N VAL A 216 -10.66 -16.45 -4.45
CA VAL A 216 -11.35 -15.15 -4.56
C VAL A 216 -10.75 -14.19 -3.55
N ASN A 217 -10.57 -12.95 -3.96
CA ASN A 217 -10.08 -11.90 -3.07
C ASN A 217 -11.23 -11.34 -2.20
N PRO A 218 -11.33 -11.72 -0.93
CA PRO A 218 -12.38 -11.24 -0.03
C PRO A 218 -12.21 -9.76 0.37
N CYS A 219 -11.05 -9.15 0.06
CA CYS A 219 -10.78 -7.74 0.33
C CYS A 219 -11.21 -6.81 -0.81
N LYS A 220 -11.79 -7.36 -1.91
CA LYS A 220 -12.19 -6.55 -3.08
C LYS A 220 -13.28 -5.55 -2.68
N GLY A 221 -13.09 -4.27 -3.01
CA GLY A 221 -14.04 -3.20 -2.69
C GLY A 221 -14.02 -2.71 -1.24
N ILE A 222 -13.29 -3.38 -0.33
CA ILE A 222 -13.20 -2.97 1.08
C ILE A 222 -11.93 -2.12 1.27
N SER A 223 -12.08 -0.98 1.93
CA SER A 223 -10.98 -0.09 2.27
C SER A 223 -11.17 0.53 3.65
N VAL A 224 -10.10 0.65 4.41
CA VAL A 224 -10.08 1.42 5.66
C VAL A 224 -9.48 2.77 5.34
N LYS A 225 -10.34 3.76 5.07
CA LYS A 225 -9.88 5.12 4.81
C LYS A 225 -9.40 5.76 6.11
N HIS A 226 -8.33 6.51 6.01
CA HIS A 226 -7.84 7.37 7.07
C HIS A 226 -8.44 8.76 6.88
N ASP A 227 -8.99 9.33 7.95
CA ASP A 227 -9.38 10.73 7.94
C ASP A 227 -8.11 11.59 7.98
N ARG A 228 -7.77 12.17 6.84
CA ARG A 228 -6.58 13.01 6.67
C ARG A 228 -6.61 14.27 7.52
N ASN A 229 -7.79 14.65 8.01
CA ASN A 229 -7.98 15.90 8.76
C ASN A 229 -7.74 15.75 10.28
N GLN A 230 -7.62 14.53 10.82
CA GLN A 230 -7.61 14.29 12.28
C GLN A 230 -6.28 14.47 12.98
N VAL A 231 -5.14 14.57 12.32
CA VAL A 231 -3.85 14.77 13.01
C VAL A 231 -3.00 15.77 12.25
N LYS A 232 -3.30 17.05 12.43
CA LYS A 232 -2.29 18.09 12.16
C LYS A 232 -1.19 17.93 13.21
N LYS A 233 0.01 17.54 12.80
CA LYS A 233 1.16 17.54 13.71
C LYS A 233 1.46 18.97 14.08
N GLU A 234 1.59 19.21 15.37
CA GLU A 234 1.96 20.52 15.87
C GLU A 234 3.40 20.85 15.46
N VAL A 235 3.63 22.11 15.15
CA VAL A 235 4.92 22.65 14.71
C VAL A 235 5.30 23.83 15.59
N LEU A 236 6.59 24.04 15.78
CA LEU A 236 7.13 25.19 16.48
C LEU A 236 7.24 26.36 15.50
N THR A 237 6.75 27.51 15.87
CA THR A 237 7.05 28.79 15.19
C THR A 237 8.47 29.23 15.46
N LEU A 238 9.01 30.19 14.68
CA LEU A 238 10.34 30.72 14.92
C LEU A 238 10.48 31.38 16.29
N ASP A 239 9.41 32.03 16.80
CA ASP A 239 9.43 32.66 18.12
C ASP A 239 9.43 31.61 19.25
N GLU A 240 8.67 30.52 19.08
CA GLU A 240 8.73 29.37 20.00
C GLU A 240 10.10 28.70 19.97
N VAL A 241 10.74 28.61 18.81
CA VAL A 241 12.13 28.11 18.68
C VAL A 241 13.10 29.01 19.43
N ARG A 242 13.00 30.34 19.29
CA ARG A 242 13.82 31.31 20.04
C ARG A 242 13.63 31.17 21.56
N THR A 243 12.36 31.05 22.01
CA THR A 243 12.04 30.81 23.41
C THR A 243 12.67 29.52 23.90
N LEU A 244 12.54 28.44 23.11
CA LEU A 244 13.08 27.14 23.47
C LEU A 244 14.60 27.17 23.61
N VAL A 245 15.33 27.78 22.66
CA VAL A 245 16.80 27.89 22.68
C VAL A 245 17.29 28.61 23.95
N ASN A 246 16.55 29.62 24.42
CA ASN A 246 16.88 30.40 25.61
C ASN A 246 16.39 29.79 26.94
N THR A 247 15.71 28.63 26.87
CA THR A 247 15.18 27.98 28.08
C THR A 247 16.15 26.93 28.61
N HIS A 248 16.54 27.08 29.87
CA HIS A 248 17.33 26.11 30.60
C HIS A 248 16.50 25.46 31.72
N TYR A 249 16.84 24.22 32.05
CA TYR A 249 16.16 23.49 33.13
C TYR A 249 17.12 22.51 33.82
N GLU A 250 16.81 22.18 35.06
CA GLU A 250 17.60 21.24 35.85
C GLU A 250 17.61 19.84 35.21
N GLY A 251 18.80 19.27 35.06
CA GLY A 251 19.00 17.95 34.39
C GLY A 251 18.77 17.97 32.87
N GLU A 252 19.01 19.12 32.26
CA GLU A 252 19.01 19.23 30.80
C GLU A 252 20.05 18.31 30.13
N HIS A 253 19.75 17.87 28.92
CA HIS A 253 20.66 17.04 28.13
C HIS A 253 21.16 17.86 26.93
N LYS A 254 22.30 18.52 27.09
CA LYS A 254 22.86 19.45 26.11
C LYS A 254 22.99 18.88 24.70
N GLU A 255 23.41 17.62 24.56
CA GLU A 255 23.51 16.95 23.26
C GLU A 255 22.14 16.76 22.60
N VAL A 256 21.08 16.46 23.38
CA VAL A 256 19.71 16.34 22.85
C VAL A 256 19.21 17.71 22.39
N GLN A 257 19.45 18.76 23.17
CA GLN A 257 19.07 20.12 22.80
C GLN A 257 19.79 20.57 21.53
N ARG A 258 21.12 20.47 21.50
CA ARG A 258 21.97 20.82 20.35
C ARG A 258 21.53 20.11 19.05
N ALA A 259 21.31 18.80 19.12
CA ALA A 259 20.89 18.00 17.97
C ALA A 259 19.43 18.27 17.57
N PHE A 260 18.55 18.61 18.51
CA PHE A 260 17.18 18.97 18.16
C PHE A 260 17.11 20.34 17.49
N ILE A 261 17.87 21.34 17.98
CA ILE A 261 18.03 22.64 17.31
C ILE A 261 18.55 22.43 15.90
N PHE A 262 19.59 21.62 15.74
CA PHE A 262 20.12 21.27 14.42
C PHE A 262 19.03 20.66 13.51
N THR A 263 18.16 19.77 14.04
CA THR A 263 17.03 19.22 13.30
C THR A 263 16.01 20.29 12.89
N LEU A 264 15.75 21.30 13.76
CA LEU A 264 14.83 22.41 13.45
C LEU A 264 15.30 23.27 12.26
N PHE A 265 16.63 23.33 12.02
CA PHE A 265 17.23 24.14 10.95
C PHE A 265 17.74 23.32 9.75
N THR A 266 17.75 21.99 9.83
CA THR A 266 18.19 21.11 8.72
C THR A 266 17.14 20.11 8.29
N SER A 267 16.07 19.92 9.05
CA SER A 267 15.05 18.90 8.83
C SER A 267 15.53 17.44 8.90
N ILE A 268 16.78 17.16 9.21
CA ILE A 268 17.36 15.82 9.19
C ILE A 268 16.63 14.92 10.21
N ARG A 269 16.34 13.68 9.80
CA ARG A 269 15.62 12.73 10.68
C ARG A 269 16.51 12.30 11.86
N TRP A 270 15.92 12.02 13.00
CA TRP A 270 16.65 11.53 14.18
C TRP A 270 17.59 10.36 13.90
N CYS A 271 17.14 9.39 13.08
CA CYS A 271 17.95 8.22 12.73
C CYS A 271 19.20 8.60 11.90
N ASP A 272 19.13 9.67 11.13
CA ASP A 272 20.23 10.17 10.32
C ASP A 272 21.10 11.08 11.18
N VAL A 273 20.53 12.03 11.97
CA VAL A 273 21.28 12.89 12.91
C VAL A 273 22.16 12.07 13.85
N LYS A 274 21.64 10.96 14.38
CA LYS A 274 22.39 10.06 15.27
C LYS A 274 23.61 9.43 14.60
N LEU A 275 23.59 9.30 13.29
CA LEU A 275 24.65 8.64 12.50
C LEU A 275 25.63 9.63 11.85
N LEU A 276 25.37 10.94 11.95
CA LEU A 276 26.26 11.93 11.39
C LEU A 276 27.62 11.91 12.11
N THR A 277 28.68 11.91 11.31
CA THR A 277 30.06 11.99 11.76
C THR A 277 30.76 13.22 11.19
N TYR A 278 31.88 13.60 11.74
CA TYR A 278 32.69 14.71 11.18
C TYR A 278 33.16 14.45 9.75
N GLY A 279 33.31 13.20 9.33
CA GLY A 279 33.59 12.84 7.94
C GLY A 279 32.45 13.16 6.96
N ASN A 280 31.24 13.46 7.43
CA ASN A 280 30.12 13.93 6.61
C ASN A 280 30.22 15.44 6.30
N VAL A 281 31.08 16.19 7.01
CA VAL A 281 31.20 17.65 6.92
C VAL A 281 32.38 17.99 6.02
N ASP A 282 32.10 18.63 4.90
CA ASP A 282 33.12 19.27 4.09
C ASP A 282 33.27 20.73 4.56
N ALA A 283 34.31 21.02 5.35
CA ALA A 283 34.54 22.33 5.92
C ALA A 283 34.91 23.37 4.84
N THR A 284 35.54 22.96 3.71
CA THR A 284 35.95 23.84 2.62
C THR A 284 34.75 24.36 1.84
N THR A 285 33.85 23.45 1.46
CA THR A 285 32.61 23.79 0.73
C THR A 285 31.44 24.14 1.65
N ARG A 286 31.61 24.05 2.97
CA ARG A 286 30.57 24.25 3.97
C ARG A 286 29.34 23.41 3.68
N THR A 287 29.53 22.13 3.43
CA THR A 287 28.46 21.23 3.00
C THR A 287 28.43 19.97 3.86
N LEU A 288 27.26 19.59 4.31
CA LEU A 288 27.01 18.31 4.97
C LEU A 288 26.51 17.29 3.93
N ARG A 289 27.17 16.15 3.79
CA ARG A 289 26.82 15.09 2.83
C ARG A 289 26.64 13.77 3.54
N PHE A 290 25.49 13.15 3.35
CA PHE A 290 25.20 11.85 3.93
C PHE A 290 24.11 11.11 3.15
N ASN A 291 24.00 9.78 3.34
CA ASN A 291 22.93 8.98 2.80
C ASN A 291 21.84 8.77 3.84
N GLN A 292 20.56 9.01 3.45
CA GLN A 292 19.44 8.80 4.34
C GLN A 292 19.18 7.31 4.56
N LYS A 293 19.35 6.82 5.79
CA LYS A 293 19.16 5.42 6.18
C LYS A 293 17.80 4.82 5.78
N LYS A 294 16.74 5.62 5.84
CA LYS A 294 15.37 5.14 5.56
C LYS A 294 15.14 4.81 4.08
N VAL A 295 15.86 5.41 3.18
CA VAL A 295 15.70 5.31 1.72
C VAL A 295 16.91 4.70 0.99
N GLU A 296 17.99 4.41 1.70
CA GLU A 296 19.26 3.90 1.16
C GLU A 296 19.11 2.65 0.29
N SER A 297 18.18 1.76 0.61
CA SER A 297 17.91 0.54 -0.16
C SER A 297 16.78 0.66 -1.20
N ARG A 298 16.16 1.85 -1.34
CA ARG A 298 14.90 2.01 -2.09
C ARG A 298 14.93 3.07 -3.17
N SER A 299 15.92 3.94 -3.18
CA SER A 299 15.98 5.08 -4.08
C SER A 299 17.40 5.50 -4.37
N ALA A 300 17.69 5.81 -5.65
CA ALA A 300 18.93 6.49 -6.07
C ALA A 300 19.07 7.91 -5.45
N HIS A 301 18.00 8.44 -4.86
CA HIS A 301 17.96 9.75 -4.21
C HIS A 301 18.18 9.69 -2.69
N SER A 302 18.95 8.71 -2.19
CA SER A 302 19.29 8.63 -0.75
C SER A 302 20.31 9.68 -0.33
N ALA A 303 21.17 10.13 -1.25
CA ALA A 303 22.18 11.14 -0.98
C ALA A 303 21.55 12.52 -0.75
N VAL A 304 21.93 13.16 0.36
CA VAL A 304 21.54 14.53 0.72
C VAL A 304 22.80 15.36 0.80
N SER A 305 22.76 16.54 0.18
CA SER A 305 23.76 17.59 0.30
C SER A 305 23.09 18.83 0.89
N PHE A 306 23.52 19.26 2.06
CA PHE A 306 22.92 20.36 2.80
C PHE A 306 23.96 21.47 3.05
N PRO A 307 23.69 22.74 2.68
CA PRO A 307 24.61 23.85 2.93
C PRO A 307 24.62 24.22 4.42
N LEU A 308 25.80 24.55 4.94
CA LEU A 308 25.98 24.89 6.36
C LEU A 308 26.34 26.38 6.48
N ASN A 309 25.53 27.14 7.23
CA ASN A 309 25.88 28.50 7.67
C ASN A 309 26.68 28.44 8.98
N ASP A 310 27.09 29.59 9.47
CA ASP A 310 27.95 29.71 10.67
C ASP A 310 27.25 29.17 11.93
N ASP A 311 25.91 29.34 12.07
CA ASP A 311 25.16 28.84 13.19
C ASP A 311 25.10 27.29 13.19
N LEU A 312 24.91 26.68 12.03
CA LEU A 312 24.91 25.22 11.88
C LEU A 312 26.29 24.63 12.13
N LEU A 313 27.39 25.34 11.66
CA LEU A 313 28.74 24.92 11.97
C LEU A 313 29.04 25.04 13.46
N SER A 314 28.54 26.07 14.14
CA SER A 314 28.62 26.21 15.60
C SER A 314 27.91 25.10 16.34
N LEU A 315 26.73 24.68 15.86
CA LEU A 315 26.01 23.52 16.39
C LEU A 315 26.74 22.19 16.14
N ILE A 316 27.42 22.02 15.01
CA ILE A 316 28.25 20.85 14.73
C ILE A 316 29.45 20.80 15.68
N GLY A 317 30.07 21.95 15.93
CA GLY A 317 31.29 22.06 16.75
C GLY A 317 32.52 21.57 16.05
N LYS A 318 33.63 21.42 16.79
CA LYS A 318 34.90 20.94 16.28
C LYS A 318 35.13 19.48 16.63
N PRO A 319 35.80 18.70 15.73
CA PRO A 319 36.19 17.32 16.05
C PRO A 319 37.24 17.28 17.15
N SER A 320 37.37 16.11 17.77
CA SER A 320 38.47 15.84 18.72
C SER A 320 39.82 15.82 18.01
N GLU A 321 40.92 16.04 18.74
CA GLU A 321 42.26 15.83 18.27
C GLU A 321 42.83 14.55 18.93
N PRO A 322 43.44 13.63 18.13
CA PRO A 322 43.61 13.69 16.67
C PRO A 322 42.26 13.52 15.92
N TYR A 323 42.16 14.08 14.73
CA TYR A 323 40.97 14.04 13.88
C TYR A 323 40.55 12.60 13.54
N ASP A 324 39.32 12.21 13.90
CA ASP A 324 38.69 10.97 13.47
C ASP A 324 37.45 11.30 12.61
N PRO A 325 37.42 10.95 11.32
CA PRO A 325 36.29 11.16 10.45
C PRO A 325 35.05 10.37 10.89
N ASN A 326 35.20 9.31 11.68
CA ASN A 326 34.10 8.47 12.18
C ASN A 326 33.57 8.96 13.53
N GLU A 327 34.16 9.99 14.14
CA GLU A 327 33.66 10.55 15.38
C GLU A 327 32.24 11.10 15.18
N PRO A 328 31.24 10.68 16.02
CA PRO A 328 29.88 11.19 15.91
C PRO A 328 29.80 12.68 16.26
N ILE A 329 29.11 13.47 15.45
CA ILE A 329 28.84 14.90 15.73
C ILE A 329 27.95 15.03 16.96
N PHE A 330 26.95 14.15 17.10
CA PHE A 330 25.98 14.17 18.21
C PHE A 330 25.97 12.82 18.93
N LYS A 331 26.37 12.80 20.21
CA LYS A 331 26.35 11.60 21.06
C LYS A 331 24.95 11.41 21.68
N LEU A 332 23.98 10.94 20.86
CA LEU A 332 22.58 10.83 21.25
C LEU A 332 22.24 9.50 21.93
N PRO A 333 21.42 9.51 23.02
CA PRO A 333 20.84 8.32 23.58
C PRO A 333 19.82 7.67 22.61
N ASN A 334 19.04 6.70 23.07
CA ASN A 334 17.97 6.14 22.27
C ASN A 334 16.84 7.14 22.01
N TYR A 335 16.01 6.87 20.99
CA TYR A 335 14.92 7.77 20.56
C TYR A 335 13.91 8.10 21.69
N SER A 336 13.59 7.11 22.52
CA SER A 336 12.64 7.29 23.62
C SER A 336 13.19 8.27 24.66
N THR A 337 14.46 8.13 25.02
CA THR A 337 15.17 9.02 25.96
C THR A 337 15.27 10.44 25.40
N CYS A 338 15.65 10.59 24.11
CA CYS A 338 15.66 11.90 23.46
C CYS A 338 14.29 12.60 23.56
N ASN A 339 13.20 11.88 23.26
CA ASN A 339 11.87 12.47 23.35
C ASN A 339 11.43 12.77 24.80
N LYS A 340 11.93 12.04 25.80
CA LYS A 340 11.67 12.34 27.21
C LYS A 340 12.30 13.69 27.60
N HIS A 341 13.58 13.91 27.25
CA HIS A 341 14.25 15.18 27.48
C HIS A 341 13.60 16.32 26.70
N LEU A 342 13.26 16.09 25.42
CA LEU A 342 12.56 17.07 24.59
C LEU A 342 11.22 17.50 25.18
N LYS A 343 10.39 16.57 25.66
CA LYS A 343 9.11 16.89 26.30
C LYS A 343 9.28 17.75 27.54
N ARG A 344 10.31 17.46 28.35
CA ARG A 344 10.60 18.26 29.53
C ARG A 344 11.01 19.66 29.13
N TRP A 345 11.91 19.81 28.19
CA TRP A 345 12.38 21.09 27.70
C TRP A 345 11.26 21.95 27.10
N ILE A 346 10.38 21.37 26.28
CA ILE A 346 9.19 22.04 25.70
C ILE A 346 8.26 22.55 26.81
N LYS A 347 8.05 21.74 27.85
CA LYS A 347 7.22 22.13 28.99
C LYS A 347 7.83 23.30 29.78
N GLU A 348 9.12 23.27 30.07
CA GLU A 348 9.83 24.32 30.77
C GLU A 348 9.86 25.64 29.96
N ALA A 349 9.88 25.55 28.65
CA ALA A 349 9.73 26.71 27.75
C ALA A 349 8.29 27.29 27.73
N GLY A 350 7.34 26.74 28.50
CA GLY A 350 5.95 27.19 28.51
C GLY A 350 5.17 26.86 27.22
N ILE A 351 5.72 25.99 26.36
CA ILE A 351 5.08 25.61 25.10
C ILE A 351 4.07 24.50 25.36
N THR A 352 2.80 24.76 25.09
CA THR A 352 1.69 23.81 25.34
C THR A 352 1.52 22.76 24.26
N LYS A 353 2.20 22.91 23.12
CA LYS A 353 2.15 21.99 21.96
C LYS A 353 2.78 20.64 22.28
N TRP A 354 2.21 19.56 21.72
CA TRP A 354 2.79 18.23 21.80
C TRP A 354 3.88 18.06 20.74
N ILE A 355 5.11 18.30 21.12
CA ILE A 355 6.27 18.24 20.25
C ILE A 355 7.05 16.93 20.46
N SER A 356 7.27 16.20 19.39
CA SER A 356 8.20 15.07 19.29
C SER A 356 9.36 15.42 18.38
N TRP A 357 10.42 14.61 18.38
CA TRP A 357 11.56 14.84 17.48
C TRP A 357 11.14 15.05 16.02
N HIS A 358 10.17 14.25 15.55
CA HIS A 358 9.71 14.37 14.17
C HIS A 358 8.97 15.69 13.89
N CYS A 359 8.42 16.35 14.92
CA CYS A 359 7.83 17.68 14.79
C CYS A 359 8.88 18.73 14.40
N GLY A 360 10.15 18.59 14.83
CA GLY A 360 11.24 19.46 14.40
C GLY A 360 11.40 19.53 12.89
N ARG A 361 11.36 18.38 12.23
CA ARG A 361 11.37 18.31 10.76
C ARG A 361 10.14 18.95 10.12
N HIS A 362 8.96 18.82 10.74
CA HIS A 362 7.75 19.48 10.27
C HIS A 362 7.83 21.00 10.47
N SER A 363 8.39 21.45 11.61
CA SER A 363 8.60 22.87 11.90
C SER A 363 9.54 23.51 10.87
N PHE A 364 10.64 22.84 10.49
CA PHE A 364 11.50 23.30 9.41
C PHE A 364 10.71 23.56 8.12
N ALA A 365 9.92 22.57 7.67
CA ALA A 365 9.18 22.69 6.41
C ALA A 365 8.18 23.85 6.45
N VAL A 366 7.42 23.96 7.54
CA VAL A 366 6.40 25.01 7.70
C VAL A 366 7.07 26.37 7.78
N ASN A 367 8.09 26.55 8.62
CA ASN A 367 8.78 27.83 8.78
C ASN A 367 9.48 28.28 7.48
N MET A 368 10.11 27.37 6.73
CA MET A 368 10.74 27.71 5.45
C MET A 368 9.70 28.18 4.41
N LEU A 369 8.58 27.44 4.32
CA LEU A 369 7.51 27.81 3.42
C LEU A 369 6.82 29.11 3.86
N ASP A 370 6.63 29.34 5.16
CA ASP A 370 6.05 30.57 5.73
C ASP A 370 6.94 31.81 5.45
N ASN A 371 8.25 31.59 5.37
CA ASN A 371 9.21 32.63 4.93
C ASN A 371 9.33 32.74 3.39
N GLY A 372 8.41 32.18 2.61
CA GLY A 372 8.35 32.33 1.16
C GLY A 372 9.32 31.48 0.35
N VAL A 373 10.00 30.50 0.98
CA VAL A 373 10.89 29.59 0.25
C VAL A 373 10.09 28.66 -0.65
N ASN A 374 10.51 28.52 -1.90
CA ASN A 374 9.84 27.66 -2.87
C ASN A 374 9.76 26.20 -2.39
N ILE A 375 8.58 25.60 -2.55
CA ILE A 375 8.32 24.20 -2.12
C ILE A 375 9.31 23.19 -2.70
N LYS A 376 9.81 23.40 -3.93
CA LYS A 376 10.81 22.53 -4.56
C LYS A 376 12.11 22.58 -3.77
N THR A 377 12.60 23.77 -3.43
CA THR A 377 13.80 23.98 -2.60
C THR A 377 13.63 23.31 -1.22
N VAL A 378 12.48 23.50 -0.57
CA VAL A 378 12.19 22.84 0.71
C VAL A 378 12.18 21.31 0.57
N SER A 379 11.59 20.80 -0.51
CA SER A 379 11.58 19.35 -0.79
C SER A 379 12.98 18.77 -0.98
N GLU A 380 13.86 19.48 -1.69
CA GLU A 380 15.25 19.10 -1.90
C GLU A 380 16.05 19.13 -0.59
N LEU A 381 15.98 20.22 0.18
CA LEU A 381 16.62 20.33 1.50
C LEU A 381 16.16 19.24 2.48
N MET A 382 14.89 18.85 2.41
CA MET A 382 14.37 17.73 3.20
C MET A 382 14.79 16.35 2.67
N GLY A 383 15.36 16.26 1.48
CA GLY A 383 15.65 14.98 0.82
C GLY A 383 14.39 14.14 0.59
N HIS A 384 13.33 14.74 0.07
CA HIS A 384 12.13 14.03 -0.36
C HIS A 384 12.30 13.54 -1.80
N CYS A 385 11.90 12.31 -2.09
CA CYS A 385 11.93 11.75 -3.44
C CYS A 385 10.92 12.43 -4.41
N GLY A 386 10.00 13.26 -3.90
CA GLY A 386 9.03 13.99 -4.72
C GLY A 386 8.30 15.06 -3.93
N ILE A 387 7.88 16.10 -4.64
CA ILE A 387 7.19 17.29 -4.09
C ILE A 387 5.92 16.91 -3.33
N SER A 388 5.17 15.89 -3.79
CA SER A 388 3.91 15.43 -3.17
C SER A 388 4.04 15.10 -1.68
N THR A 389 5.26 14.71 -1.24
CA THR A 389 5.54 14.52 0.19
C THR A 389 5.60 15.84 0.96
N THR A 390 5.92 16.95 0.29
CA THR A 390 6.06 18.28 0.88
C THR A 390 4.74 19.06 0.77
N GLU A 391 3.90 18.78 -0.23
CA GLU A 391 2.58 19.42 -0.45
C GLU A 391 1.65 19.34 0.77
N LYS A 392 1.80 18.31 1.61
CA LYS A 392 1.05 18.21 2.86
C LYS A 392 1.24 19.38 3.84
N TYR A 393 2.27 20.21 3.63
CA TYR A 393 2.51 21.39 4.43
C TYR A 393 1.84 22.66 3.85
N LEU A 394 1.35 22.64 2.60
CA LEU A 394 0.77 23.80 1.92
C LEU A 394 -0.57 24.29 2.53
N HIS A 395 -1.27 23.45 3.29
CA HIS A 395 -2.54 23.83 3.91
C HIS A 395 -2.39 24.85 5.07
N VAL A 396 -1.17 25.25 5.40
CA VAL A 396 -0.88 26.21 6.51
C VAL A 396 -0.87 27.67 6.03
N PHE A 397 -1.03 27.92 4.70
CA PHE A 397 -0.67 29.20 4.04
C PHE A 397 -1.82 30.12 3.61
N ASP A 398 -2.86 30.32 4.46
CA ASP A 398 -3.87 31.33 4.15
C ASP A 398 -3.29 32.76 4.14
N ARG A 399 -2.24 33.03 4.95
CA ARG A 399 -1.53 34.31 4.96
C ARG A 399 -0.81 34.58 3.63
N GLN A 400 -0.05 33.60 3.11
CA GLN A 400 0.66 33.75 1.82
C GLN A 400 -0.28 33.92 0.64
N LYS A 401 -1.48 33.34 0.69
CA LYS A 401 -2.51 33.59 -0.34
C LYS A 401 -2.94 35.06 -0.33
N MET A 402 -3.12 35.62 0.86
CA MET A 402 -3.46 37.04 1.00
C MET A 402 -2.32 37.94 0.53
N ASP A 403 -1.07 37.63 0.93
CA ASP A 403 0.11 38.37 0.52
C ASP A 403 0.32 38.31 -1.00
N ALA A 404 0.11 37.14 -1.62
CA ALA A 404 0.15 36.96 -3.06
C ALA A 404 -0.92 37.78 -3.79
N VAL A 405 -2.13 37.83 -3.28
CA VAL A 405 -3.20 38.69 -3.85
C VAL A 405 -2.87 40.17 -3.66
N ASN A 406 -2.36 40.56 -2.49
CA ASN A 406 -1.94 41.92 -2.22
C ASN A 406 -0.77 42.38 -3.09
N SER A 407 0.13 41.46 -3.50
CA SER A 407 1.26 41.79 -4.40
C SER A 407 0.86 42.16 -5.81
N LEU A 408 -0.39 41.89 -6.23
CA LEU A 408 -0.94 42.35 -7.51
C LEU A 408 -1.22 43.86 -7.53
N GLY A 409 -1.09 44.53 -6.37
CA GLY A 409 -1.35 45.96 -6.25
C GLY A 409 -2.84 46.35 -6.28
N SER A 410 -3.09 47.61 -6.09
CA SER A 410 -4.46 48.15 -6.18
C SER A 410 -4.86 48.32 -7.64
N ILE A 411 -5.99 47.74 -8.02
CA ILE A 411 -6.57 47.94 -9.38
C ILE A 411 -7.27 49.32 -9.56
N GLY A 412 -7.23 50.18 -8.51
CA GLY A 412 -7.81 51.52 -8.56
C GLY A 412 -9.32 51.59 -8.84
N TYR A 413 -10.03 50.46 -8.67
CA TYR A 413 -11.46 50.39 -8.85
C TYR A 413 -12.16 50.88 -7.57
N ALA A 414 -12.70 52.13 -7.63
CA ALA A 414 -13.62 52.60 -6.62
C ALA A 414 -15.05 52.23 -7.06
N MET A 415 -15.79 51.54 -6.20
CA MET A 415 -17.23 51.34 -6.45
C MET A 415 -17.92 52.67 -6.47
N PRO A 416 -18.85 52.93 -7.44
CA PRO A 416 -19.61 54.14 -7.52
C PRO A 416 -20.56 54.32 -6.33
#